data_e99bd98071747ec452055455b8a3d7c5
#
_entry.id   e99bd98071747ec452055455b8a3d7c5
#
_cell.length_a   1.000
_cell.length_b   1.000
_cell.length_c   1.000
_cell.angle_alpha   90.00
_cell.angle_beta   90.00
_cell.angle_gamma   90.00
#
_symmetry.space_group_name_H-M   'P 1'
#
loop_
_entity.id
_entity.type
_entity.pdbx_description
1 polymer ?
#
loop_
_entity_poly.entity_id
_entity_poly.type
_entity_poly.pdbx_seq_one_letter_code
_entity_poly.pdbx_strand_id
1 'polypeptide(L)'
;MHPATHPTSAPDGRTYRTPLLRRRLLRGLLAAVVALPLVGAAAACGDDGASDGKTKISIFWWGGDARAQLTAQALELYTKKNPDVTFETTWQANQGYFDKLATLTAGGNPPDIFQIDDNFLAEYAARNVTLDLKKYQDAGDLDTTKFPPSLLQYGVVDGKLAGLAAGENTQGLVYNKTLLTKNGLPEPTTGMSWEEHIAWAEQVSKKAGVPGTQDPSADYKAFWVWLRQQGKDLYAGSDLGFTVEDVTKWFELWKGARDSGATPTPDVIHEGNATDITKQLVVTGKSATSWVWVNQMPELKKNTSDELGVIAYPGDPSAQWARASMYWSVFRGSKNADLAVDVINFLANDPEAVKLLGTDRGLPSNMDLRRVVSDDTTDPAMKQSIEVENKLAETFGESPQVPIKGHSKVRAELTKAAENAQYGRATPAEAAAQFVEACKAAIAS
;
A
#
# COMPACT_ATOMS: atom_id res chain seq x y z
N MET A 1 -25.25 -20.03 -62.05
CA MET A 1 -24.44 -19.30 -63.08
C MET A 1 -23.13 -18.94 -62.43
N HIS A 2 -22.10 -19.58 -62.89
CA HIS A 2 -20.66 -19.37 -62.66
C HIS A 2 -20.16 -18.23 -63.58
N PRO A 3 -18.85 -17.87 -63.56
CA PRO A 3 -17.88 -17.46 -62.56
C PRO A 3 -17.04 -16.22 -63.03
N ALA A 4 -16.08 -15.76 -62.27
CA ALA A 4 -14.77 -15.23 -62.75
C ALA A 4 -13.93 -14.80 -61.55
N THR A 5 -12.90 -15.47 -61.23
CA THR A 5 -11.47 -15.56 -61.60
C THR A 5 -10.57 -14.49 -60.95
N HIS A 6 -9.60 -15.00 -60.21
CA HIS A 6 -8.38 -14.37 -59.70
C HIS A 6 -7.53 -13.71 -60.81
N PRO A 7 -6.54 -12.84 -60.44
CA PRO A 7 -5.20 -13.43 -60.29
C PRO A 7 -4.35 -12.88 -59.13
N THR A 8 -3.49 -13.78 -58.73
CA THR A 8 -2.25 -13.76 -57.97
C THR A 8 -1.21 -12.75 -58.41
N SER A 9 -0.49 -12.14 -57.50
CA SER A 9 0.94 -11.88 -57.67
C SER A 9 1.63 -11.62 -56.30
N ALA A 10 2.55 -12.47 -55.99
CA ALA A 10 3.69 -12.28 -55.08
C ALA A 10 4.95 -12.36 -55.95
N PRO A 11 6.18 -12.22 -55.38
CA PRO A 11 6.72 -11.28 -54.40
C PRO A 11 7.96 -10.55 -54.97
N ASP A 12 8.44 -9.54 -54.32
CA ASP A 12 9.79 -9.05 -54.65
C ASP A 12 10.58 -8.82 -53.34
N GLY A 13 11.56 -9.68 -53.18
CA GLY A 13 12.53 -9.63 -52.09
C GLY A 13 13.64 -8.62 -52.37
N ARG A 14 13.94 -7.78 -51.40
CA ARG A 14 15.22 -7.06 -51.38
C ARG A 14 15.86 -7.20 -49.98
N THR A 15 16.83 -8.09 -49.98
CA THR A 15 17.91 -8.19 -48.99
C THR A 15 18.79 -6.95 -49.05
N TYR A 16 18.99 -6.28 -47.90
CA TYR A 16 20.12 -5.37 -47.75
C TYR A 16 21.15 -5.98 -46.80
N ARG A 17 22.31 -6.26 -47.40
CA ARG A 17 23.53 -6.75 -46.76
C ARG A 17 24.22 -5.58 -46.05
N THR A 18 24.69 -5.86 -44.85
CA THR A 18 25.76 -5.13 -44.14
C THR A 18 27.09 -5.18 -44.89
N PRO A 19 27.95 -4.18 -44.77
CA PRO A 19 29.38 -4.41 -44.90
C PRO A 19 30.15 -4.17 -43.62
N LEU A 20 30.82 -5.21 -43.16
CA LEU A 20 32.00 -5.17 -42.32
C LEU A 20 33.14 -4.50 -43.08
N LEU A 21 33.83 -3.54 -42.47
CA LEU A 21 35.14 -3.15 -42.88
C LEU A 21 36.08 -2.97 -41.70
N ARG A 22 37.18 -3.71 -41.88
CA ARG A 22 38.32 -3.96 -41.01
C ARG A 22 39.29 -2.78 -40.88
N ARG A 23 39.90 -2.67 -39.67
CA ARG A 23 41.31 -2.52 -39.32
C ARG A 23 42.21 -1.57 -40.14
N ARG A 24 42.94 -0.71 -39.41
CA ARG A 24 44.42 -0.69 -39.24
C ARG A 24 44.80 0.54 -38.41
N LEU A 25 45.36 0.31 -37.28
CA LEU A 25 46.74 0.51 -36.79
C LEU A 25 47.57 1.59 -37.55
N LEU A 26 47.96 2.63 -36.81
CA LEU A 26 49.29 3.24 -36.95
C LEU A 26 49.71 3.85 -35.64
N ARG A 27 50.88 3.39 -35.18
CA ARG A 27 51.70 3.91 -34.11
C ARG A 27 52.48 5.14 -34.61
N GLY A 28 52.72 6.10 -33.73
CA GLY A 28 53.71 7.17 -34.01
C GLY A 28 53.94 7.99 -32.77
N LEU A 29 55.09 7.77 -32.14
CA LEU A 29 55.72 8.55 -31.09
C LEU A 29 55.91 10.01 -31.50
N LEU A 30 55.85 10.95 -30.55
CA LEU A 30 56.99 11.81 -30.24
C LEU A 30 56.73 12.64 -28.97
N ALA A 31 57.67 12.51 -28.05
CA ALA A 31 57.77 13.28 -26.83
C ALA A 31 58.30 14.70 -27.13
N ALA A 32 57.75 15.71 -26.47
CA ALA A 32 58.41 16.96 -26.26
C ALA A 32 58.14 17.43 -24.83
N VAL A 33 59.16 17.31 -24.00
CA VAL A 33 59.27 17.93 -22.69
C VAL A 33 59.53 19.40 -22.87
N VAL A 34 58.65 20.27 -22.28
CA VAL A 34 58.98 21.64 -21.97
C VAL A 34 58.58 21.88 -20.53
N ALA A 35 59.60 21.98 -19.69
CA ALA A 35 59.50 22.46 -18.32
C ALA A 35 59.58 23.98 -18.33
N LEU A 36 58.63 24.64 -17.66
CA LEU A 36 58.74 26.00 -17.20
C LEU A 36 57.87 26.21 -15.92
N PRO A 37 58.15 27.19 -15.07
CA PRO A 37 58.22 26.98 -13.64
C PRO A 37 56.96 27.32 -12.84
N LEU A 38 56.88 26.74 -11.65
CA LEU A 38 55.95 27.12 -10.59
C LEU A 38 56.09 28.59 -10.24
N VAL A 39 55.01 29.34 -10.40
CA VAL A 39 54.76 30.53 -9.56
C VAL A 39 53.39 30.30 -8.91
N GLY A 40 53.40 30.21 -7.60
CA GLY A 40 52.22 30.00 -6.79
C GLY A 40 51.27 31.17 -6.86
N ALA A 41 50.00 30.79 -7.02
CA ALA A 41 48.86 31.56 -6.53
C ALA A 41 47.89 30.55 -5.94
N ALA A 42 47.99 30.36 -4.64
CA ALA A 42 46.92 29.77 -3.86
C ALA A 42 45.72 30.73 -3.89
N ALA A 43 44.88 30.60 -4.88
CA ALA A 43 43.52 31.08 -4.81
C ALA A 43 42.67 29.86 -4.52
N ALA A 44 42.49 29.57 -3.26
CA ALA A 44 41.39 28.75 -2.76
C ALA A 44 40.10 29.54 -3.05
N CYS A 45 39.55 29.34 -4.24
CA CYS A 45 38.12 29.55 -4.43
C CYS A 45 37.45 28.27 -3.95
N GLY A 46 37.25 28.17 -2.64
CA GLY A 46 36.12 27.43 -2.12
C GLY A 46 34.89 28.13 -2.68
N ASP A 47 34.18 27.44 -3.55
CA ASP A 47 32.82 27.77 -3.86
C ASP A 47 31.99 27.35 -2.63
N ASP A 48 32.17 28.04 -1.54
CA ASP A 48 31.19 28.16 -0.48
C ASP A 48 30.06 29.00 -1.06
N GLY A 49 29.22 28.33 -1.86
CA GLY A 49 27.89 28.81 -2.08
C GLY A 49 27.34 29.13 -0.70
N ALA A 50 27.08 30.40 -0.44
CA ALA A 50 26.58 30.90 0.81
C ALA A 50 25.41 29.98 1.23
N SER A 51 25.70 29.07 2.14
CA SER A 51 24.65 28.32 2.78
C SER A 51 23.80 29.37 3.49
N ASP A 52 22.55 29.40 3.20
CA ASP A 52 21.52 30.32 3.73
C ASP A 52 21.43 30.24 5.27
N GLY A 53 22.37 29.56 5.90
CA GLY A 53 22.43 29.28 7.34
C GLY A 53 21.34 28.30 7.79
N LYS A 54 20.46 27.83 6.84
CA LYS A 54 19.34 27.00 7.14
C LYS A 54 19.66 25.52 7.01
N THR A 55 19.09 24.73 7.90
CA THR A 55 19.16 23.26 7.83
C THR A 55 18.14 22.76 6.82
N LYS A 56 18.59 21.95 5.86
CA LYS A 56 17.73 21.35 4.84
C LYS A 56 17.42 19.90 5.21
N ILE A 57 16.12 19.55 5.22
CA ILE A 57 15.60 18.19 5.41
C ILE A 57 15.04 17.68 4.08
N SER A 58 15.53 16.54 3.63
CA SER A 58 14.98 15.85 2.46
C SER A 58 13.86 14.90 2.85
N ILE A 59 12.73 14.98 2.12
CA ILE A 59 11.56 14.14 2.41
C ILE A 59 10.99 13.56 1.11
N PHE A 60 10.69 12.24 1.12
CA PHE A 60 10.16 11.51 -0.03
C PHE A 60 8.92 10.71 0.34
N TRP A 61 7.84 10.86 -0.45
CA TRP A 61 6.58 10.14 -0.25
C TRP A 61 5.92 9.74 -1.57
N TRP A 62 4.96 8.80 -1.50
CA TRP A 62 4.08 8.51 -2.63
C TRP A 62 2.72 9.18 -2.46
N GLY A 63 2.11 9.54 -3.57
CA GLY A 63 0.78 10.13 -3.65
C GLY A 63 0.57 10.87 -4.95
N GLY A 64 -0.62 11.41 -5.13
CA GLY A 64 -0.96 12.32 -6.22
C GLY A 64 -0.71 13.80 -5.85
N ASP A 65 -1.06 14.68 -6.78
CA ASP A 65 -0.88 16.14 -6.65
C ASP A 65 -1.57 16.72 -5.41
N ALA A 66 -2.77 16.25 -5.07
CA ALA A 66 -3.50 16.71 -3.88
C ALA A 66 -2.71 16.42 -2.60
N ARG A 67 -2.17 15.19 -2.45
CA ARG A 67 -1.31 14.83 -1.32
C ARG A 67 -0.04 15.67 -1.28
N ALA A 68 0.56 15.92 -2.43
CA ALA A 68 1.76 16.74 -2.52
C ALA A 68 1.51 18.17 -2.04
N GLN A 69 0.40 18.78 -2.46
CA GLN A 69 0.01 20.12 -2.03
C GLN A 69 -0.25 20.19 -0.52
N LEU A 70 -1.05 19.27 0.04
CA LEU A 70 -1.33 19.21 1.47
C LEU A 70 -0.05 19.03 2.29
N THR A 71 0.84 18.12 1.85
CA THR A 71 2.11 17.88 2.53
C THR A 71 3.01 19.11 2.49
N ALA A 72 3.13 19.77 1.33
CA ALA A 72 3.90 21.00 1.19
C ALA A 72 3.39 22.12 2.12
N GLN A 73 2.06 22.31 2.19
CA GLN A 73 1.45 23.30 3.10
C GLN A 73 1.71 22.96 4.58
N ALA A 74 1.66 21.68 4.96
CA ALA A 74 1.99 21.27 6.34
C ALA A 74 3.47 21.54 6.66
N LEU A 75 4.38 21.29 5.72
CA LEU A 75 5.80 21.60 5.88
C LEU A 75 6.06 23.12 5.91
N GLU A 76 5.29 23.93 5.19
CA GLU A 76 5.33 25.40 5.30
C GLU A 76 4.90 25.90 6.69
N LEU A 77 3.89 25.26 7.33
CA LEU A 77 3.53 25.55 8.71
C LEU A 77 4.70 25.27 9.65
N TYR A 78 5.41 24.15 9.45
CA TYR A 78 6.61 23.84 10.21
C TYR A 78 7.70 24.90 10.04
N THR A 79 8.00 25.29 8.79
CA THR A 79 9.02 26.33 8.48
C THR A 79 8.66 27.68 9.08
N LYS A 80 7.35 28.05 9.13
CA LYS A 80 6.92 29.29 9.80
C LYS A 80 7.22 29.29 11.31
N LYS A 81 7.15 28.12 11.95
CA LYS A 81 7.49 27.94 13.38
C LYS A 81 9.00 27.77 13.58
N ASN A 82 9.71 27.27 12.57
CA ASN A 82 11.15 26.98 12.58
C ASN A 82 11.83 27.59 11.33
N PRO A 83 12.09 28.91 11.29
CA PRO A 83 12.53 29.62 10.09
C PRO A 83 13.91 29.22 9.56
N ASP A 84 14.71 28.57 10.41
CA ASP A 84 16.04 28.05 10.04
C ASP A 84 15.97 26.64 9.39
N VAL A 85 14.76 26.10 9.16
CA VAL A 85 14.53 24.80 8.51
C VAL A 85 13.89 24.97 7.14
N THR A 86 14.44 24.27 6.17
CA THR A 86 13.88 24.18 4.80
C THR A 86 13.74 22.73 4.37
N PHE A 87 12.87 22.49 3.37
CA PHE A 87 12.60 21.14 2.90
C PHE A 87 12.98 20.96 1.43
N GLU A 88 13.62 19.83 1.13
CA GLU A 88 13.77 19.31 -0.22
C GLU A 88 12.75 18.17 -0.42
N THR A 89 11.66 18.48 -1.10
CA THR A 89 10.55 17.54 -1.25
C THR A 89 10.62 16.79 -2.56
N THR A 90 10.42 15.49 -2.50
CA THR A 90 10.24 14.62 -3.67
C THR A 90 9.00 13.77 -3.48
N TRP A 91 8.21 13.61 -4.54
CA TRP A 91 7.05 12.74 -4.52
C TRP A 91 6.78 12.11 -5.89
N GLN A 92 6.07 11.00 -5.90
CA GLN A 92 5.61 10.34 -7.11
C GLN A 92 4.41 9.43 -6.82
N ALA A 93 3.77 8.89 -7.85
CA ALA A 93 2.75 7.86 -7.70
C ALA A 93 3.33 6.63 -6.97
N ASN A 94 2.47 5.82 -6.35
CA ASN A 94 2.90 4.60 -5.64
C ASN A 94 3.67 3.63 -6.56
N GLN A 95 3.25 3.54 -7.82
CA GLN A 95 3.96 2.73 -8.82
C GLN A 95 5.40 3.26 -9.01
N GLY A 96 6.39 2.38 -8.82
CA GLY A 96 7.81 2.70 -8.94
C GLY A 96 8.41 3.45 -7.75
N TYR A 97 7.61 3.80 -6.72
CA TYR A 97 8.11 4.50 -5.54
C TYR A 97 9.17 3.67 -4.79
N PHE A 98 8.86 2.41 -4.51
CA PHE A 98 9.78 1.54 -3.77
C PHE A 98 11.03 1.18 -4.57
N ASP A 99 10.95 1.10 -5.90
CA ASP A 99 12.12 0.91 -6.77
C ASP A 99 13.07 2.12 -6.69
N LYS A 100 12.51 3.33 -6.70
CA LYS A 100 13.29 4.56 -6.54
C LYS A 100 13.88 4.68 -5.13
N LEU A 101 13.10 4.41 -4.08
CA LEU A 101 13.59 4.43 -2.71
C LEU A 101 14.71 3.39 -2.50
N ALA A 102 14.56 2.17 -3.05
CA ALA A 102 15.59 1.15 -3.02
C ALA A 102 16.88 1.59 -3.74
N THR A 103 16.74 2.25 -4.89
CA THR A 103 17.88 2.80 -5.65
C THR A 103 18.62 3.89 -4.87
N LEU A 104 17.89 4.83 -4.27
CA LEU A 104 18.48 5.91 -3.44
C LEU A 104 19.19 5.31 -2.22
N THR A 105 18.58 4.31 -1.58
CA THR A 105 19.16 3.63 -0.43
C THR A 105 20.43 2.85 -0.80
N ALA A 106 20.41 2.11 -1.90
CA ALA A 106 21.58 1.37 -2.39
C ALA A 106 22.72 2.30 -2.82
N GLY A 107 22.38 3.48 -3.35
CA GLY A 107 23.33 4.53 -3.72
C GLY A 107 23.92 5.29 -2.53
N GLY A 108 23.49 4.98 -1.29
CA GLY A 108 23.96 5.64 -0.07
C GLY A 108 23.45 7.07 0.13
N ASN A 109 22.42 7.47 -0.62
CA ASN A 109 21.82 8.81 -0.55
C ASN A 109 20.30 8.75 -0.40
N PRO A 110 19.76 8.03 0.63
CA PRO A 110 18.33 8.05 0.90
C PRO A 110 17.91 9.40 1.49
N PRO A 111 16.63 9.79 1.36
CA PRO A 111 16.10 10.99 2.00
C PRO A 111 16.14 10.85 3.53
N ASP A 112 16.19 12.00 4.25
CA ASP A 112 16.16 12.03 5.72
C ASP A 112 14.86 11.42 6.24
N ILE A 113 13.74 11.77 5.61
CA ILE A 113 12.39 11.25 5.94
C ILE A 113 11.82 10.58 4.69
N PHE A 114 11.26 9.39 4.86
CA PHE A 114 10.56 8.72 3.77
C PHE A 114 9.32 7.99 4.25
N GLN A 115 8.34 7.89 3.36
CA GLN A 115 7.11 7.15 3.61
C GLN A 115 7.33 5.68 3.27
N ILE A 116 6.82 4.77 4.10
CA ILE A 116 6.91 3.32 3.89
C ILE A 116 5.61 2.64 4.28
N ASP A 117 5.27 1.53 3.67
CA ASP A 117 4.14 0.71 4.08
C ASP A 117 4.58 -0.55 4.85
N ASP A 118 3.63 -1.25 5.43
CA ASP A 118 3.87 -2.47 6.20
C ASP A 118 4.50 -3.62 5.39
N ASN A 119 4.33 -3.60 4.05
CA ASN A 119 4.88 -4.65 3.19
C ASN A 119 6.40 -4.60 3.11
N PHE A 120 6.99 -3.43 3.32
CA PHE A 120 8.43 -3.19 3.20
C PHE A 120 9.09 -2.78 4.51
N LEU A 121 8.31 -2.45 5.56
CA LEU A 121 8.85 -1.94 6.82
C LEU A 121 9.91 -2.87 7.42
N ALA A 122 9.61 -4.17 7.53
CA ALA A 122 10.53 -5.15 8.07
C ALA A 122 11.80 -5.32 7.20
N GLU A 123 11.66 -5.23 5.87
CA GLU A 123 12.80 -5.33 4.95
C GLU A 123 13.77 -4.15 5.13
N TYR A 124 13.26 -2.92 5.21
CA TYR A 124 14.08 -1.73 5.41
C TYR A 124 14.70 -1.68 6.82
N ALA A 125 13.96 -2.15 7.82
CA ALA A 125 14.49 -2.29 9.20
C ALA A 125 15.62 -3.33 9.25
N ALA A 126 15.45 -4.52 8.65
CA ALA A 126 16.47 -5.56 8.61
C ALA A 126 17.74 -5.12 7.86
N ARG A 127 17.60 -4.27 6.85
CA ARG A 127 18.72 -3.64 6.12
C ARG A 127 19.36 -2.49 6.89
N ASN A 128 18.89 -2.18 8.10
CA ASN A 128 19.32 -1.04 8.90
C ASN A 128 19.19 0.32 8.19
N VAL A 129 18.14 0.50 7.39
CA VAL A 129 17.84 1.77 6.72
C VAL A 129 17.07 2.69 7.65
N THR A 130 16.09 2.15 8.38
CA THR A 130 15.25 2.92 9.31
C THR A 130 15.98 3.20 10.62
N LEU A 131 15.79 4.40 11.15
CA LEU A 131 16.18 4.80 12.50
C LEU A 131 15.25 4.12 13.50
N ASP A 132 15.79 3.70 14.64
CA ASP A 132 14.96 3.29 15.78
C ASP A 132 14.37 4.53 16.46
N LEU A 133 13.07 4.72 16.27
CA LEU A 133 12.33 5.85 16.86
C LEU A 133 12.00 5.65 18.33
N LYS A 134 12.15 4.42 18.85
CA LYS A 134 11.80 4.11 20.24
C LYS A 134 12.58 4.95 21.24
N LYS A 135 13.84 5.23 20.97
CA LYS A 135 14.66 6.09 21.83
C LYS A 135 14.10 7.51 22.00
N TYR A 136 13.50 8.07 20.94
CA TYR A 136 12.86 9.39 20.97
C TYR A 136 11.49 9.33 21.66
N GLN A 137 10.76 8.23 21.47
CA GLN A 137 9.53 7.97 22.19
C GLN A 137 9.80 7.88 23.72
N ASP A 138 10.82 7.13 24.12
CA ASP A 138 11.19 6.95 25.52
C ASP A 138 11.72 8.24 26.16
N ALA A 139 12.35 9.13 25.37
CA ALA A 139 12.81 10.43 25.80
C ALA A 139 11.70 11.50 25.84
N GLY A 140 10.55 11.25 25.20
CA GLY A 140 9.44 12.20 25.08
C GLY A 140 9.59 13.19 23.89
N ASP A 141 10.62 13.03 23.05
CA ASP A 141 10.83 13.85 21.86
C ASP A 141 9.86 13.44 20.73
N LEU A 142 9.33 12.22 20.77
CA LEU A 142 8.29 11.70 19.89
C LEU A 142 7.05 11.36 20.71
N ASP A 143 6.04 12.23 20.67
CA ASP A 143 4.80 12.02 21.44
C ASP A 143 3.88 11.01 20.74
N THR A 144 3.73 9.85 21.37
CA THR A 144 2.81 8.79 20.92
C THR A 144 1.76 8.47 22.00
N THR A 145 1.62 9.30 23.02
CA THR A 145 0.73 9.07 24.18
C THR A 145 -0.76 9.00 23.79
N LYS A 146 -1.12 9.58 22.64
CA LYS A 146 -2.47 9.61 22.09
C LYS A 146 -2.69 8.64 20.94
N PHE A 147 -1.71 7.78 20.65
CA PHE A 147 -1.83 6.77 19.59
C PHE A 147 -2.38 5.46 20.16
N PRO A 148 -3.25 4.73 19.43
CA PRO A 148 -3.64 3.38 19.82
C PRO A 148 -2.41 2.48 20.00
N PRO A 149 -2.31 1.73 21.11
CA PRO A 149 -1.18 0.83 21.35
C PRO A 149 -0.98 -0.20 20.23
N SER A 150 -2.07 -0.74 19.68
CA SER A 150 -2.05 -1.67 18.54
C SER A 150 -1.41 -1.07 17.30
N LEU A 151 -1.68 0.22 17.03
CA LEU A 151 -1.12 0.94 15.90
C LEU A 151 0.39 1.17 16.03
N LEU A 152 0.86 1.44 17.25
CA LEU A 152 2.29 1.57 17.56
C LEU A 152 3.00 0.22 17.46
N GLN A 153 2.41 -0.83 18.03
CA GLN A 153 2.98 -2.18 18.00
C GLN A 153 3.18 -2.68 16.57
N TYR A 154 2.28 -2.35 15.67
CA TYR A 154 2.39 -2.73 14.24
C TYR A 154 3.52 -1.99 13.51
N GLY A 155 4.13 -0.97 14.09
CA GLY A 155 5.35 -0.28 13.59
C GLY A 155 6.66 -0.84 14.16
N VAL A 156 6.58 -1.83 15.07
CA VAL A 156 7.76 -2.40 15.75
C VAL A 156 8.30 -3.61 14.98
N VAL A 157 9.57 -3.56 14.63
CA VAL A 157 10.32 -4.65 13.98
C VAL A 157 11.52 -4.98 14.86
N ASP A 158 11.65 -6.24 15.28
CA ASP A 158 12.75 -6.71 16.15
C ASP A 158 12.98 -5.81 17.38
N GLY A 159 11.89 -5.38 18.02
CA GLY A 159 11.90 -4.53 19.22
C GLY A 159 12.22 -3.05 18.97
N LYS A 160 12.40 -2.62 17.72
CA LYS A 160 12.65 -1.23 17.33
C LYS A 160 11.41 -0.61 16.69
N LEU A 161 11.07 0.60 17.03
CA LEU A 161 10.04 1.35 16.33
C LEU A 161 10.61 1.87 15.00
N ALA A 162 10.37 1.12 13.91
CA ALA A 162 10.95 1.37 12.61
C ALA A 162 10.25 2.51 11.82
N GLY A 163 9.04 2.89 12.23
CA GLY A 163 8.28 3.98 11.62
C GLY A 163 7.13 4.44 12.50
N LEU A 164 6.79 5.73 12.41
CA LEU A 164 5.63 6.33 13.05
C LEU A 164 4.42 6.21 12.12
N ALA A 165 3.32 5.64 12.58
CA ALA A 165 2.09 5.56 11.81
C ALA A 165 1.61 6.95 11.39
N ALA A 166 1.55 7.22 10.08
CA ALA A 166 1.07 8.49 9.53
C ALA A 166 -0.46 8.62 9.57
N GLY A 167 -1.15 7.50 9.68
CA GLY A 167 -2.59 7.41 9.83
C GLY A 167 -3.01 5.96 10.00
N GLU A 168 -4.25 5.76 10.44
CA GLU A 168 -4.90 4.46 10.52
C GLU A 168 -5.81 4.24 9.32
N ASN A 169 -5.90 3.02 8.85
CA ASN A 169 -6.82 2.64 7.80
C ASN A 169 -7.34 1.23 8.03
N THR A 170 -8.64 1.09 7.82
CA THR A 170 -9.35 -0.17 8.00
C THR A 170 -9.89 -0.65 6.68
N GLN A 171 -9.75 -1.94 6.40
CA GLN A 171 -10.43 -2.59 5.30
C GLN A 171 -11.80 -3.09 5.77
N GLY A 172 -12.81 -2.91 4.93
CA GLY A 172 -14.16 -3.37 5.18
C GLY A 172 -14.83 -3.93 3.94
N LEU A 173 -15.97 -4.57 4.15
CA LEU A 173 -16.87 -4.96 3.10
C LEU A 173 -17.88 -3.85 2.86
N VAL A 174 -17.70 -3.10 1.78
CA VAL A 174 -18.68 -2.10 1.34
C VAL A 174 -19.78 -2.78 0.54
N TYR A 175 -21.05 -2.42 0.83
CA TYR A 175 -22.21 -2.98 0.16
C TYR A 175 -23.16 -1.89 -0.34
N ASN A 176 -23.93 -2.22 -1.38
CA ASN A 176 -24.88 -1.33 -2.02
C ASN A 176 -26.27 -1.42 -1.32
N LYS A 177 -26.53 -0.48 -0.42
CA LYS A 177 -27.79 -0.38 0.34
C LYS A 177 -28.99 -0.20 -0.57
N THR A 178 -28.87 0.67 -1.57
CA THR A 178 -29.95 0.96 -2.53
C THR A 178 -30.36 -0.29 -3.28
N LEU A 179 -29.39 -1.08 -3.77
CA LEU A 179 -29.64 -2.36 -4.45
C LEU A 179 -30.42 -3.33 -3.54
N LEU A 180 -29.96 -3.48 -2.30
CA LEU A 180 -30.58 -4.42 -1.33
C LEU A 180 -32.01 -3.98 -1.00
N THR A 181 -32.22 -2.72 -0.67
CA THR A 181 -33.55 -2.17 -0.34
C THR A 181 -34.51 -2.34 -1.52
N LYS A 182 -34.07 -2.00 -2.75
CA LYS A 182 -34.89 -2.13 -3.96
C LYS A 182 -35.35 -3.58 -4.21
N ASN A 183 -34.61 -4.56 -3.80
CA ASN A 183 -34.91 -5.98 -4.00
C ASN A 183 -35.48 -6.66 -2.75
N GLY A 184 -35.79 -5.92 -1.68
CA GLY A 184 -36.32 -6.48 -0.44
C GLY A 184 -35.36 -7.48 0.22
N LEU A 185 -34.06 -7.19 0.16
CA LEU A 185 -32.99 -8.00 0.71
C LEU A 185 -32.46 -7.41 2.02
N PRO A 186 -32.10 -8.23 3.01
CA PRO A 186 -31.48 -7.72 4.23
C PRO A 186 -30.05 -7.22 3.98
N GLU A 187 -29.66 -6.19 4.72
CA GLU A 187 -28.27 -5.77 4.76
C GLU A 187 -27.40 -6.86 5.42
N PRO A 188 -26.12 -7.02 5.00
CA PRO A 188 -25.22 -7.91 5.69
C PRO A 188 -24.84 -7.33 7.06
N THR A 189 -24.52 -8.18 8.02
CA THR A 189 -24.23 -7.76 9.40
C THR A 189 -22.83 -8.18 9.82
N THR A 190 -22.16 -7.34 10.61
CA THR A 190 -20.89 -7.71 11.27
C THR A 190 -21.08 -8.93 12.15
N GLY A 191 -20.14 -9.87 12.08
CA GLY A 191 -20.17 -11.12 12.85
C GLY A 191 -20.81 -12.32 12.16
N MET A 192 -21.41 -12.13 10.95
CA MET A 192 -21.84 -13.29 10.14
C MET A 192 -20.61 -14.09 9.69
N SER A 193 -20.69 -15.43 9.71
CA SER A 193 -19.60 -16.29 9.26
C SER A 193 -19.32 -16.12 7.76
N TRP A 194 -18.19 -16.62 7.28
CA TRP A 194 -17.90 -16.63 5.84
C TRP A 194 -18.92 -17.42 5.04
N GLU A 195 -19.38 -18.54 5.57
CA GLU A 195 -20.41 -19.38 4.97
C GLU A 195 -21.78 -18.67 4.94
N GLU A 196 -22.15 -18.00 6.05
CA GLU A 196 -23.39 -17.20 6.11
C GLU A 196 -23.32 -16.02 5.14
N HIS A 197 -22.15 -15.38 5.00
CA HIS A 197 -21.94 -14.32 4.03
C HIS A 197 -22.10 -14.81 2.58
N ILE A 198 -21.54 -15.98 2.25
CA ILE A 198 -21.68 -16.58 0.92
C ILE A 198 -23.14 -16.95 0.68
N ALA A 199 -23.82 -17.55 1.65
CA ALA A 199 -25.25 -17.89 1.53
C ALA A 199 -26.12 -16.62 1.36
N TRP A 200 -25.81 -15.54 2.06
CA TRP A 200 -26.43 -14.23 1.84
C TRP A 200 -26.17 -13.73 0.43
N ALA A 201 -24.91 -13.80 -0.04
CA ALA A 201 -24.54 -13.37 -1.39
C ALA A 201 -25.25 -14.17 -2.49
N GLU A 202 -25.48 -15.46 -2.30
CA GLU A 202 -26.29 -16.28 -3.20
C GLU A 202 -27.76 -15.81 -3.27
N GLN A 203 -28.34 -15.41 -2.13
CA GLN A 203 -29.71 -14.87 -2.10
C GLN A 203 -29.77 -13.55 -2.87
N VAL A 204 -28.74 -12.68 -2.71
CA VAL A 204 -28.63 -11.43 -3.46
C VAL A 204 -28.56 -11.74 -4.95
N SER A 205 -27.68 -12.65 -5.37
CA SER A 205 -27.53 -13.03 -6.78
C SER A 205 -28.83 -13.52 -7.39
N LYS A 206 -29.56 -14.38 -6.68
CA LYS A 206 -30.84 -14.95 -7.14
C LYS A 206 -31.95 -13.89 -7.27
N LYS A 207 -32.01 -12.93 -6.34
CA LYS A 207 -33.13 -11.96 -6.31
C LYS A 207 -32.82 -10.68 -7.10
N ALA A 208 -31.59 -10.17 -7.00
CA ALA A 208 -31.21 -8.92 -7.65
C ALA A 208 -30.62 -9.12 -9.06
N GLY A 209 -30.26 -10.35 -9.43
CA GLY A 209 -29.61 -10.64 -10.72
C GLY A 209 -28.18 -10.08 -10.83
N VAL A 210 -27.58 -9.73 -9.69
CA VAL A 210 -26.22 -9.21 -9.56
C VAL A 210 -25.47 -10.07 -8.54
N PRO A 211 -24.24 -10.52 -8.80
CA PRO A 211 -23.45 -11.26 -7.81
C PRO A 211 -23.42 -10.56 -6.46
N GLY A 212 -23.66 -11.34 -5.39
CA GLY A 212 -23.83 -10.76 -4.05
C GLY A 212 -22.52 -10.28 -3.43
N THR A 213 -21.39 -10.93 -3.76
CA THR A 213 -20.10 -10.56 -3.18
C THR A 213 -18.96 -10.65 -4.18
N GLN A 214 -17.95 -9.81 -4.02
CA GLN A 214 -16.67 -9.95 -4.71
C GLN A 214 -15.87 -11.09 -4.07
N ASP A 215 -15.17 -11.90 -4.88
CA ASP A 215 -14.26 -12.95 -4.41
C ASP A 215 -12.93 -12.35 -3.90
N PRO A 216 -12.60 -12.44 -2.61
CA PRO A 216 -11.36 -11.95 -2.05
C PRO A 216 -10.26 -13.02 -1.97
N SER A 217 -10.36 -14.14 -2.69
CA SER A 217 -9.40 -15.25 -2.56
C SER A 217 -7.96 -14.82 -2.84
N ALA A 218 -7.77 -13.76 -3.64
CA ALA A 218 -6.48 -13.13 -3.92
C ALA A 218 -6.07 -12.03 -2.91
N ASP A 219 -6.95 -11.64 -2.00
CA ASP A 219 -6.65 -10.61 -0.99
C ASP A 219 -5.99 -11.23 0.25
N TYR A 220 -4.73 -10.93 0.45
CA TYR A 220 -3.97 -11.49 1.57
C TYR A 220 -4.51 -11.05 2.94
N LYS A 221 -5.19 -9.90 3.04
CA LYS A 221 -5.78 -9.45 4.31
C LYS A 221 -7.02 -10.22 4.65
N ALA A 222 -7.89 -10.48 3.67
CA ALA A 222 -9.04 -11.34 3.85
C ALA A 222 -8.61 -12.75 4.27
N PHE A 223 -7.58 -13.30 3.61
CA PHE A 223 -6.98 -14.58 3.99
C PHE A 223 -6.37 -14.53 5.40
N TRP A 224 -5.67 -13.45 5.75
CA TRP A 224 -5.08 -13.28 7.08
C TRP A 224 -6.14 -13.23 8.19
N VAL A 225 -7.20 -12.44 8.01
CA VAL A 225 -8.33 -12.38 8.94
C VAL A 225 -8.99 -13.76 9.08
N TRP A 226 -9.21 -14.46 7.98
CA TRP A 226 -9.76 -15.82 8.01
C TRP A 226 -8.86 -16.79 8.78
N LEU A 227 -7.53 -16.73 8.61
CA LEU A 227 -6.57 -17.54 9.39
C LEU A 227 -6.67 -17.24 10.89
N ARG A 228 -6.73 -15.96 11.27
CA ARG A 228 -6.82 -15.56 12.69
C ARG A 228 -8.09 -16.08 13.36
N GLN A 229 -9.20 -16.14 12.63
CA GLN A 229 -10.43 -16.76 13.09
C GLN A 229 -10.29 -18.27 13.29
N GLN A 230 -9.29 -18.90 12.67
CA GLN A 230 -8.93 -20.31 12.90
C GLN A 230 -7.85 -20.47 14.01
N GLY A 231 -7.55 -19.42 14.75
CA GLY A 231 -6.49 -19.43 15.76
C GLY A 231 -5.08 -19.51 15.20
N LYS A 232 -4.89 -19.13 13.94
CA LYS A 232 -3.60 -19.10 13.23
C LYS A 232 -3.24 -17.67 12.84
N ASP A 233 -2.06 -17.47 12.30
CA ASP A 233 -1.63 -16.18 11.80
C ASP A 233 -0.95 -16.34 10.43
N LEU A 234 -0.69 -15.23 9.72
CA LEU A 234 0.03 -15.30 8.44
C LEU A 234 1.50 -15.70 8.67
N TYR A 235 2.06 -15.27 9.78
CA TYR A 235 3.43 -15.58 10.18
C TYR A 235 3.50 -16.07 11.62
N ALA A 236 4.46 -16.96 11.88
CA ALA A 236 4.82 -17.46 13.20
C ALA A 236 6.33 -17.23 13.42
N GLY A 237 6.72 -16.08 13.98
CA GLY A 237 8.09 -15.61 13.99
C GLY A 237 8.60 -15.34 12.57
N SER A 238 9.65 -16.05 12.13
CA SER A 238 10.22 -15.96 10.78
C SER A 238 9.60 -16.91 9.75
N ASP A 239 8.67 -17.76 10.19
CA ASP A 239 8.08 -18.81 9.35
C ASP A 239 6.64 -18.47 8.93
N LEU A 240 6.09 -19.27 8.00
CA LEU A 240 4.67 -19.20 7.66
C LEU A 240 3.83 -19.76 8.81
N GLY A 241 2.77 -19.03 9.20
CA GLY A 241 1.83 -19.45 10.24
C GLY A 241 0.68 -20.33 9.73
N PHE A 242 0.72 -20.74 8.48
CA PHE A 242 -0.33 -21.52 7.80
C PHE A 242 0.24 -22.71 7.01
N THR A 243 -0.62 -23.64 6.65
CA THR A 243 -0.28 -24.87 5.93
C THR A 243 -0.92 -24.91 4.54
N VAL A 244 -0.52 -25.90 3.73
CA VAL A 244 -1.18 -26.19 2.43
C VAL A 244 -2.67 -26.46 2.63
N GLU A 245 -3.04 -27.19 3.70
CA GLU A 245 -4.44 -27.50 4.00
C GLU A 245 -5.28 -26.22 4.26
N ASP A 246 -4.73 -25.25 4.97
CA ASP A 246 -5.41 -23.97 5.25
C ASP A 246 -5.68 -23.21 3.95
N VAL A 247 -4.68 -23.11 3.09
CA VAL A 247 -4.84 -22.45 1.79
C VAL A 247 -5.81 -23.20 0.89
N THR A 248 -5.78 -24.54 0.91
CA THR A 248 -6.73 -25.36 0.16
C THR A 248 -8.17 -25.06 0.60
N LYS A 249 -8.44 -25.05 1.92
CA LYS A 249 -9.78 -24.70 2.46
C LYS A 249 -10.21 -23.29 2.04
N TRP A 250 -9.31 -22.33 2.07
CA TRP A 250 -9.58 -20.96 1.60
C TRP A 250 -9.98 -20.93 0.12
N PHE A 251 -9.24 -21.59 -0.74
CA PHE A 251 -9.55 -21.63 -2.17
C PHE A 251 -10.80 -22.46 -2.49
N GLU A 252 -11.06 -23.54 -1.73
CA GLU A 252 -12.29 -24.33 -1.86
C GLU A 252 -13.53 -23.53 -1.46
N LEU A 253 -13.48 -22.77 -0.36
CA LEU A 253 -14.55 -21.88 0.08
C LEU A 253 -14.96 -20.93 -1.06
N TRP A 254 -14.00 -20.24 -1.66
CA TRP A 254 -14.29 -19.28 -2.73
C TRP A 254 -14.60 -19.94 -4.07
N LYS A 255 -14.08 -21.13 -4.32
CA LYS A 255 -14.54 -21.94 -5.46
C LYS A 255 -16.02 -22.28 -5.31
N GLY A 256 -16.47 -22.73 -4.15
CA GLY A 256 -17.88 -22.97 -3.86
C GLY A 256 -18.75 -21.73 -4.10
N ALA A 257 -18.30 -20.56 -3.66
CA ALA A 257 -18.98 -19.29 -3.88
C ALA A 257 -19.09 -18.91 -5.37
N ARG A 258 -18.06 -19.19 -6.16
CA ARG A 258 -18.11 -18.99 -7.63
C ARG A 258 -19.06 -19.98 -8.29
N ASP A 259 -18.98 -21.25 -7.93
CA ASP A 259 -19.81 -22.31 -8.50
C ASP A 259 -21.31 -22.11 -8.20
N SER A 260 -21.64 -21.53 -7.05
CA SER A 260 -23.03 -21.18 -6.67
C SER A 260 -23.53 -19.87 -7.28
N GLY A 261 -22.66 -19.10 -7.93
CA GLY A 261 -23.01 -17.80 -8.51
C GLY A 261 -23.08 -16.67 -7.48
N ALA A 262 -22.57 -16.86 -6.27
CA ALA A 262 -22.49 -15.81 -5.25
C ALA A 262 -21.50 -14.70 -5.65
N THR A 263 -20.47 -15.03 -6.44
CA THR A 263 -19.45 -14.10 -6.92
C THR A 263 -19.48 -13.93 -8.44
N PRO A 264 -18.92 -12.81 -8.98
CA PRO A 264 -18.73 -12.65 -10.42
C PRO A 264 -17.77 -13.68 -11.01
N THR A 265 -17.70 -13.70 -12.35
CA THR A 265 -16.70 -14.49 -13.09
C THR A 265 -15.26 -13.98 -12.82
N PRO A 266 -14.23 -14.82 -13.00
CA PRO A 266 -12.83 -14.43 -12.78
C PRO A 266 -12.41 -13.16 -13.51
N ASP A 267 -12.84 -12.95 -14.77
CA ASP A 267 -12.52 -11.73 -15.53
C ASP A 267 -13.06 -10.46 -14.86
N VAL A 268 -14.30 -10.51 -14.35
CA VAL A 268 -14.94 -9.41 -13.64
C VAL A 268 -14.28 -9.18 -12.29
N ILE A 269 -13.91 -10.24 -11.57
CA ILE A 269 -13.17 -10.15 -10.31
C ILE A 269 -11.84 -9.45 -10.54
N HIS A 270 -11.11 -9.85 -11.57
CA HIS A 270 -9.80 -9.26 -11.91
C HIS A 270 -9.91 -7.78 -12.28
N GLU A 271 -10.93 -7.39 -13.06
CA GLU A 271 -11.21 -6.00 -13.37
C GLU A 271 -11.50 -5.16 -12.11
N GLY A 272 -12.28 -5.71 -11.16
CA GLY A 272 -12.65 -5.06 -9.90
C GLY A 272 -11.54 -5.00 -8.86
N ASN A 273 -10.49 -5.80 -8.99
CA ASN A 273 -9.31 -5.76 -8.12
C ASN A 273 -8.31 -4.66 -8.54
N ALA A 274 -8.63 -3.87 -9.56
CA ALA A 274 -7.81 -2.74 -9.97
C ALA A 274 -7.74 -1.68 -8.84
N THR A 275 -6.62 -0.98 -8.79
CA THR A 275 -6.40 0.13 -7.85
C THR A 275 -7.27 1.37 -8.17
N ASP A 276 -7.92 1.35 -9.31
CA ASP A 276 -8.83 2.39 -9.77
C ASP A 276 -10.19 2.27 -9.07
N ILE A 277 -10.50 3.23 -8.22
CA ILE A 277 -11.72 3.26 -7.42
C ILE A 277 -13.00 3.26 -8.28
N THR A 278 -12.93 3.80 -9.50
CA THR A 278 -14.07 3.85 -10.43
C THR A 278 -14.45 2.48 -10.99
N LYS A 279 -13.57 1.49 -10.86
CA LYS A 279 -13.77 0.11 -11.30
C LYS A 279 -14.24 -0.83 -10.19
N GLN A 280 -14.39 -0.32 -8.97
CA GLN A 280 -14.89 -1.15 -7.88
C GLN A 280 -16.26 -1.73 -8.21
N LEU A 281 -16.45 -3.01 -7.93
CA LEU A 281 -17.62 -3.77 -8.41
C LEU A 281 -18.93 -3.24 -7.82
N VAL A 282 -18.91 -2.75 -6.58
CA VAL A 282 -20.05 -2.11 -5.93
C VAL A 282 -20.48 -0.82 -6.62
N VAL A 283 -19.54 -0.07 -7.22
CA VAL A 283 -19.78 1.18 -7.96
C VAL A 283 -20.25 0.90 -9.37
N THR A 284 -19.63 -0.08 -10.04
CA THR A 284 -19.98 -0.45 -11.42
C THR A 284 -21.24 -1.33 -11.51
N GLY A 285 -21.82 -1.73 -10.37
CA GLY A 285 -22.99 -2.60 -10.31
C GLY A 285 -22.72 -4.05 -10.73
N LYS A 286 -21.46 -4.45 -10.80
CA LYS A 286 -21.06 -5.83 -11.16
C LYS A 286 -21.03 -6.78 -9.97
N SER A 287 -21.14 -6.26 -8.75
CA SER A 287 -21.36 -6.99 -7.51
C SER A 287 -22.10 -6.10 -6.51
N ALA A 288 -22.85 -6.71 -5.61
CA ALA A 288 -23.49 -5.96 -4.52
C ALA A 288 -22.50 -5.49 -3.46
N THR A 289 -21.28 -6.03 -3.43
CA THR A 289 -20.22 -5.63 -2.49
C THR A 289 -18.86 -5.47 -3.16
N SER A 290 -17.97 -4.75 -2.47
CA SER A 290 -16.52 -4.72 -2.75
C SER A 290 -15.71 -4.68 -1.46
N TRP A 291 -14.51 -5.26 -1.49
CA TRP A 291 -13.53 -5.17 -0.41
C TRP A 291 -12.67 -3.93 -0.62
N VAL A 292 -12.84 -2.92 0.22
CA VAL A 292 -12.14 -1.62 0.05
C VAL A 292 -11.65 -1.06 1.38
N TRP A 293 -10.78 -0.08 1.31
CA TRP A 293 -10.39 0.72 2.45
C TRP A 293 -11.51 1.71 2.80
N VAL A 294 -11.89 1.78 4.09
CA VAL A 294 -13.02 2.61 4.53
C VAL A 294 -12.80 4.10 4.22
N ASN A 295 -11.56 4.58 4.28
CA ASN A 295 -11.23 5.96 3.89
C ASN A 295 -11.46 6.27 2.40
N GLN A 296 -11.74 5.25 1.56
CA GLN A 296 -12.10 5.44 0.15
C GLN A 296 -13.61 5.71 -0.06
N MET A 297 -14.42 5.61 1.00
CA MET A 297 -15.88 5.85 0.91
C MET A 297 -16.25 7.18 0.26
N PRO A 298 -15.61 8.32 0.58
CA PRO A 298 -15.92 9.59 -0.07
C PRO A 298 -15.70 9.55 -1.59
N GLU A 299 -14.67 8.84 -2.03
CA GLU A 299 -14.38 8.70 -3.46
C GLU A 299 -15.32 7.71 -4.16
N LEU A 300 -15.68 6.61 -3.50
CA LEU A 300 -16.73 5.70 -3.99
C LEU A 300 -18.04 6.44 -4.18
N LYS A 301 -18.45 7.27 -3.22
CA LYS A 301 -19.69 8.06 -3.27
C LYS A 301 -19.73 9.06 -4.42
N LYS A 302 -18.61 9.58 -4.88
CA LYS A 302 -18.56 10.45 -6.07
C LYS A 302 -18.87 9.69 -7.37
N ASN A 303 -18.69 8.38 -7.38
CA ASN A 303 -18.84 7.53 -8.55
C ASN A 303 -20.15 6.74 -8.57
N THR A 304 -21.04 6.90 -7.59
CA THR A 304 -22.37 6.30 -7.56
C THR A 304 -23.36 7.20 -6.85
N SER A 305 -24.61 7.20 -7.30
CA SER A 305 -25.74 7.83 -6.60
C SER A 305 -26.34 6.91 -5.52
N ASP A 306 -25.96 5.63 -5.50
CA ASP A 306 -26.49 4.65 -4.54
C ASP A 306 -25.97 4.92 -3.13
N GLU A 307 -26.78 4.58 -2.14
CA GLU A 307 -26.34 4.53 -0.75
C GLU A 307 -25.47 3.32 -0.51
N LEU A 308 -24.34 3.53 0.16
CA LEU A 308 -23.39 2.49 0.51
C LEU A 308 -23.36 2.31 2.04
N GLY A 309 -23.19 1.06 2.47
CA GLY A 309 -22.92 0.70 3.85
C GLY A 309 -21.56 -0.02 3.95
N VAL A 310 -21.05 -0.15 5.17
CA VAL A 310 -19.78 -0.85 5.44
C VAL A 310 -19.94 -1.73 6.66
N ILE A 311 -19.40 -2.95 6.59
CA ILE A 311 -19.24 -3.85 7.74
C ILE A 311 -17.81 -4.36 7.82
N ALA A 312 -17.44 -4.96 8.97
CA ALA A 312 -16.20 -5.72 9.12
C ALA A 312 -16.17 -6.91 8.14
N TYR A 313 -15.02 -7.55 8.00
CA TYR A 313 -14.92 -8.84 7.32
C TYR A 313 -15.84 -9.86 7.99
N PRO A 314 -16.36 -10.88 7.23
CA PRO A 314 -17.09 -11.97 7.81
C PRO A 314 -16.34 -12.68 8.92
N GLY A 315 -17.07 -13.31 9.85
CA GLY A 315 -16.53 -13.98 11.02
C GLY A 315 -16.38 -13.04 12.22
N ASP A 316 -15.59 -13.45 13.18
CA ASP A 316 -15.32 -12.67 14.39
C ASP A 316 -14.50 -11.41 14.05
N PRO A 317 -15.04 -10.21 14.27
CA PRO A 317 -14.34 -8.97 13.97
C PRO A 317 -13.09 -8.77 14.84
N SER A 318 -12.96 -9.44 16.00
CA SER A 318 -11.75 -9.39 16.83
C SER A 318 -10.51 -10.01 16.13
N ALA A 319 -10.69 -10.74 15.05
CA ALA A 319 -9.60 -11.20 14.20
C ALA A 319 -9.00 -10.07 13.31
N GLN A 320 -9.71 -8.97 13.15
CA GLN A 320 -9.18 -7.75 12.51
C GLN A 320 -8.40 -6.91 13.53
N TRP A 321 -7.61 -5.97 13.03
CA TRP A 321 -6.78 -5.09 13.86
C TRP A 321 -6.66 -3.69 13.27
N ALA A 322 -6.38 -2.71 14.12
CA ALA A 322 -6.00 -1.37 13.70
C ALA A 322 -4.66 -1.42 12.95
N ARG A 323 -4.60 -0.87 11.76
CA ARG A 323 -3.44 -0.94 10.89
C ARG A 323 -2.99 0.45 10.46
N ALA A 324 -1.68 0.69 10.49
CA ALA A 324 -1.16 1.89 9.86
C ALA A 324 -1.42 1.84 8.34
N SER A 325 -1.94 2.93 7.80
CA SER A 325 -2.07 3.10 6.36
C SER A 325 -0.69 3.17 5.70
N MET A 326 0.24 3.81 6.37
CA MET A 326 1.65 4.00 6.04
C MET A 326 2.40 4.57 7.24
N TYR A 327 3.73 4.56 7.15
CA TYR A 327 4.60 5.09 8.19
C TYR A 327 5.46 6.21 7.64
N TRP A 328 5.79 7.17 8.50
CA TRP A 328 6.94 8.03 8.37
C TRP A 328 8.15 7.35 9.01
N SER A 329 9.17 7.09 8.23
CA SER A 329 10.44 6.56 8.71
C SER A 329 11.54 7.58 8.51
N VAL A 330 12.51 7.58 9.41
CA VAL A 330 13.72 8.42 9.33
C VAL A 330 14.89 7.54 8.91
N PHE A 331 15.73 8.07 8.03
CA PHE A 331 16.95 7.36 7.65
C PHE A 331 17.93 7.31 8.83
N ARG A 332 18.40 6.13 9.17
CA ARG A 332 19.30 5.91 10.30
C ARG A 332 20.62 6.71 10.19
N GLY A 333 21.11 6.94 8.97
CA GLY A 333 22.34 7.68 8.68
C GLY A 333 22.11 9.17 8.42
N SER A 334 20.91 9.70 8.65
CA SER A 334 20.65 11.14 8.52
C SER A 334 21.55 11.93 9.47
N LYS A 335 22.15 13.00 8.96
CA LYS A 335 22.92 13.96 9.76
C LYS A 335 22.03 14.85 10.61
N ASN A 336 20.73 14.90 10.27
CA ASN A 336 19.71 15.73 10.91
C ASN A 336 18.62 14.84 11.55
N ALA A 337 18.98 13.68 12.10
CA ALA A 337 18.03 12.68 12.59
C ALA A 337 17.06 13.23 13.65
N ASP A 338 17.57 14.02 14.62
CA ASP A 338 16.74 14.60 15.67
C ASP A 338 15.73 15.59 15.08
N LEU A 339 16.14 16.43 14.15
CA LEU A 339 15.26 17.36 13.45
C LEU A 339 14.23 16.61 12.57
N ALA A 340 14.64 15.52 11.90
CA ALA A 340 13.74 14.70 11.11
C ALA A 340 12.66 14.04 11.99
N VAL A 341 13.00 13.62 13.20
CA VAL A 341 12.03 13.09 14.19
C VAL A 341 11.08 14.19 14.66
N ASP A 342 11.58 15.40 14.93
CA ASP A 342 10.72 16.53 15.29
C ASP A 342 9.73 16.89 14.17
N VAL A 343 10.16 16.84 12.90
CA VAL A 343 9.26 17.04 11.75
C VAL A 343 8.16 15.96 11.70
N ILE A 344 8.48 14.67 11.85
CA ILE A 344 7.43 13.64 11.83
C ILE A 344 6.52 13.72 13.05
N ASN A 345 7.05 14.12 14.22
CA ASN A 345 6.26 14.41 15.41
C ASN A 345 5.28 15.57 15.15
N PHE A 346 5.74 16.66 14.53
CA PHE A 346 4.90 17.78 14.14
C PHE A 346 3.78 17.36 13.16
N LEU A 347 4.11 16.62 12.11
CA LEU A 347 3.12 16.16 11.14
C LEU A 347 2.02 15.28 11.76
N ALA A 348 2.32 14.58 12.86
CA ALA A 348 1.41 13.68 13.53
C ALA A 348 0.65 14.32 14.72
N ASN A 349 1.17 15.39 15.32
CA ASN A 349 0.68 15.90 16.61
C ASN A 349 0.39 17.42 16.61
N ASP A 350 0.81 18.18 15.61
CA ASP A 350 0.44 19.59 15.53
C ASP A 350 -1.00 19.74 15.04
N PRO A 351 -1.90 20.41 15.79
CA PRO A 351 -3.32 20.51 15.42
C PRO A 351 -3.58 21.16 14.05
N GLU A 352 -2.77 22.18 13.67
CA GLU A 352 -2.92 22.85 12.38
C GLU A 352 -2.46 21.96 11.24
N ALA A 353 -1.33 21.24 11.42
CA ALA A 353 -0.82 20.30 10.44
C ALA A 353 -1.77 19.11 10.25
N VAL A 354 -2.25 18.49 11.35
CA VAL A 354 -3.18 17.34 11.29
C VAL A 354 -4.51 17.73 10.69
N LYS A 355 -5.06 18.92 11.04
CA LYS A 355 -6.29 19.44 10.43
C LYS A 355 -6.13 19.64 8.92
N LEU A 356 -5.01 20.20 8.48
CA LEU A 356 -4.70 20.41 7.07
C LEU A 356 -4.53 19.09 6.30
N LEU A 357 -3.82 18.12 6.86
CA LEU A 357 -3.61 16.79 6.27
C LEU A 357 -4.89 15.96 6.26
N GLY A 358 -5.79 16.18 7.22
CA GLY A 358 -7.10 15.51 7.30
C GLY A 358 -6.96 14.00 7.29
N THR A 359 -7.70 13.35 6.40
CA THR A 359 -7.70 11.89 6.20
C THR A 359 -6.95 11.44 4.95
N ASP A 360 -6.12 12.31 4.35
CA ASP A 360 -5.38 11.98 3.10
C ASP A 360 -4.52 10.72 3.25
N ARG A 361 -3.96 10.51 4.44
CA ARG A 361 -3.16 9.32 4.76
C ARG A 361 -3.87 8.31 5.68
N GLY A 362 -5.20 8.32 5.73
CA GLY A 362 -6.00 7.56 6.69
C GLY A 362 -6.45 8.42 7.87
N LEU A 363 -7.11 7.83 8.85
CA LEU A 363 -7.50 8.55 10.07
C LEU A 363 -6.24 8.98 10.83
N PRO A 364 -6.20 10.21 11.38
CA PRO A 364 -5.08 10.62 12.21
C PRO A 364 -4.75 9.62 13.32
N SER A 365 -3.48 9.29 13.48
CA SER A 365 -3.02 8.34 14.52
C SER A 365 -3.21 8.90 15.92
N ASN A 366 -3.15 10.23 16.08
CA ASN A 366 -3.47 10.89 17.34
C ASN A 366 -5.00 10.97 17.52
N MET A 367 -5.52 10.24 18.51
CA MET A 367 -6.97 10.06 18.74
C MET A 367 -7.68 11.38 19.11
N ASP A 368 -7.00 12.30 19.80
CA ASP A 368 -7.60 13.60 20.13
C ASP A 368 -7.73 14.47 18.87
N LEU A 369 -6.73 14.44 18.00
CA LEU A 369 -6.75 15.18 16.74
C LEU A 369 -7.64 14.55 15.67
N ARG A 370 -7.83 13.22 15.71
CA ARG A 370 -8.82 12.52 14.88
C ARG A 370 -10.22 13.08 15.11
N ARG A 371 -10.57 13.35 16.37
CA ARG A 371 -11.86 13.97 16.71
C ARG A 371 -11.96 15.38 16.16
N VAL A 372 -10.90 16.18 16.23
CA VAL A 372 -10.87 17.52 15.65
C VAL A 372 -11.13 17.48 14.14
N VAL A 373 -10.50 16.56 13.41
CA VAL A 373 -10.72 16.37 11.96
C VAL A 373 -12.16 15.95 11.67
N SER A 374 -12.75 15.06 12.48
CA SER A 374 -14.13 14.62 12.34
C SER A 374 -15.13 15.77 12.54
N ASP A 375 -14.89 16.60 13.56
CA ASP A 375 -15.79 17.73 13.88
C ASP A 375 -15.71 18.84 12.83
N ASP A 376 -14.54 19.06 12.23
CA ASP A 376 -14.28 20.11 11.25
C ASP A 376 -14.70 19.76 9.82
N THR A 377 -14.85 18.48 9.51
CA THR A 377 -15.20 18.09 8.12
C THR A 377 -16.65 18.45 7.79
N THR A 378 -16.82 19.10 6.66
CA THR A 378 -18.15 19.44 6.09
C THR A 378 -18.62 18.44 5.05
N ASP A 379 -17.77 17.49 4.64
CA ASP A 379 -18.11 16.42 3.70
C ASP A 379 -18.86 15.29 4.44
N PRO A 380 -20.16 15.07 4.16
CA PRO A 380 -20.95 14.04 4.83
C PRO A 380 -20.40 12.63 4.63
N ALA A 381 -19.83 12.35 3.44
CA ALA A 381 -19.28 11.03 3.13
C ALA A 381 -17.97 10.77 3.91
N MET A 382 -17.15 11.80 4.09
CA MET A 382 -15.95 11.71 4.93
C MET A 382 -16.34 11.55 6.39
N LYS A 383 -17.30 12.30 6.88
CA LYS A 383 -17.79 12.16 8.27
C LYS A 383 -18.30 10.74 8.53
N GLN A 384 -19.12 10.20 7.63
CA GLN A 384 -19.60 8.84 7.69
C GLN A 384 -18.46 7.83 7.68
N SER A 385 -17.44 8.02 6.82
CA SER A 385 -16.25 7.16 6.76
C SER A 385 -15.51 7.12 8.10
N ILE A 386 -15.27 8.29 8.71
CA ILE A 386 -14.61 8.39 10.03
C ILE A 386 -15.43 7.70 11.13
N GLU A 387 -16.75 7.94 11.16
CA GLU A 387 -17.64 7.31 12.15
C GLU A 387 -17.67 5.79 12.02
N VAL A 388 -17.78 5.29 10.78
CA VAL A 388 -17.77 3.83 10.51
C VAL A 388 -16.43 3.21 10.89
N GLU A 389 -15.32 3.83 10.53
CA GLU A 389 -13.99 3.30 10.84
C GLU A 389 -13.74 3.26 12.35
N ASN A 390 -14.10 4.31 13.08
CA ASN A 390 -14.02 4.33 14.54
C ASN A 390 -14.88 3.22 15.17
N LYS A 391 -16.12 3.03 14.69
CA LYS A 391 -17.01 1.98 15.18
C LYS A 391 -16.48 0.57 14.88
N LEU A 392 -15.88 0.35 13.72
CA LEU A 392 -15.25 -0.93 13.37
C LEU A 392 -14.04 -1.18 14.27
N ALA A 393 -13.20 -0.17 14.50
CA ALA A 393 -12.01 -0.28 15.34
C ALA A 393 -12.33 -0.68 16.79
N GLU A 394 -13.52 -0.33 17.33
CA GLU A 394 -13.98 -0.76 18.64
C GLU A 394 -14.15 -2.28 18.77
N THR A 395 -14.33 -2.98 17.64
CA THR A 395 -14.54 -4.43 17.58
C THR A 395 -13.24 -5.22 17.34
N PHE A 396 -12.14 -4.54 17.03
CA PHE A 396 -10.89 -5.16 16.64
C PHE A 396 -10.12 -5.74 17.83
N GLY A 397 -9.35 -6.78 17.55
CA GLY A 397 -8.43 -7.38 18.52
C GLY A 397 -7.02 -6.83 18.43
N GLU A 398 -6.11 -7.54 19.08
CA GLU A 398 -4.69 -7.19 19.05
C GLU A 398 -4.10 -7.29 17.65
N SER A 399 -3.14 -6.43 17.36
CA SER A 399 -2.39 -6.48 16.10
C SER A 399 -1.55 -7.76 16.03
N PRO A 400 -1.49 -8.41 14.85
CA PRO A 400 -0.51 -9.46 14.63
C PRO A 400 0.92 -8.88 14.61
N GLN A 401 1.92 -9.75 14.53
CA GLN A 401 3.27 -9.27 14.20
C GLN A 401 3.28 -8.54 12.86
N VAL A 402 4.14 -7.55 12.72
CA VAL A 402 4.36 -6.89 11.44
C VAL A 402 4.82 -7.91 10.39
N PRO A 403 4.41 -7.75 9.12
CA PRO A 403 4.86 -8.62 8.05
C PRO A 403 6.39 -8.76 8.01
N ILE A 404 6.86 -9.99 7.81
CA ILE A 404 8.29 -10.32 7.77
C ILE A 404 8.94 -9.96 6.42
N LYS A 405 10.27 -9.99 6.37
CA LYS A 405 11.02 -9.90 5.11
C LYS A 405 10.49 -10.89 4.07
N GLY A 406 10.30 -10.47 2.84
CA GLY A 406 9.73 -11.29 1.77
C GLY A 406 8.20 -11.22 1.64
N HIS A 407 7.50 -10.52 2.54
CA HIS A 407 6.04 -10.42 2.50
C HIS A 407 5.49 -9.90 1.16
N SER A 408 6.15 -8.94 0.54
CA SER A 408 5.74 -8.43 -0.79
C SER A 408 5.67 -9.54 -1.85
N LYS A 409 6.62 -10.49 -1.81
CA LYS A 409 6.61 -11.67 -2.68
C LYS A 409 5.49 -12.64 -2.30
N VAL A 410 5.27 -12.89 -0.99
CA VAL A 410 4.18 -13.74 -0.50
C VAL A 410 2.83 -13.23 -1.03
N ARG A 411 2.60 -11.92 -1.01
CA ARG A 411 1.38 -11.31 -1.58
C ARG A 411 1.24 -11.57 -3.08
N ALA A 412 2.31 -11.36 -3.83
CA ALA A 412 2.30 -11.59 -5.28
C ALA A 412 2.03 -13.07 -5.62
N GLU A 413 2.61 -14.00 -4.87
CA GLU A 413 2.36 -15.44 -5.07
C GLU A 413 0.94 -15.84 -4.67
N LEU A 414 0.32 -15.23 -3.64
CA LEU A 414 -1.09 -15.46 -3.34
C LEU A 414 -2.00 -15.04 -4.50
N THR A 415 -1.77 -13.84 -5.04
CA THR A 415 -2.55 -13.35 -6.19
C THR A 415 -2.46 -14.32 -7.35
N LYS A 416 -1.25 -14.76 -7.71
CA LYS A 416 -1.02 -15.70 -8.81
C LYS A 416 -1.68 -17.07 -8.57
N ALA A 417 -1.57 -17.61 -7.34
CA ALA A 417 -2.18 -18.90 -6.99
C ALA A 417 -3.71 -18.82 -7.01
N ALA A 418 -4.27 -17.73 -6.47
CA ALA A 418 -5.72 -17.48 -6.51
C ALA A 418 -6.23 -17.37 -7.95
N GLU A 419 -5.54 -16.63 -8.82
CA GLU A 419 -5.89 -16.54 -10.24
C GLU A 419 -5.85 -17.91 -10.93
N ASN A 420 -4.85 -18.76 -10.66
CA ASN A 420 -4.78 -20.10 -11.22
C ASN A 420 -5.98 -20.94 -10.78
N ALA A 421 -6.39 -20.85 -9.52
CA ALA A 421 -7.57 -21.54 -9.01
C ALA A 421 -8.89 -20.95 -9.58
N GLN A 422 -8.99 -19.62 -9.69
CA GLN A 422 -10.16 -18.93 -10.23
C GLN A 422 -10.42 -19.29 -11.69
N TYR A 423 -9.37 -19.35 -12.51
CA TYR A 423 -9.47 -19.70 -13.94
C TYR A 423 -9.44 -21.21 -14.21
N GLY A 424 -9.41 -22.05 -13.17
CA GLY A 424 -9.36 -23.50 -13.31
C GLY A 424 -8.06 -24.04 -13.96
N ARG A 425 -6.98 -23.26 -13.92
CA ARG A 425 -5.63 -23.66 -14.39
C ARG A 425 -4.96 -24.62 -13.42
N ALA A 426 -5.39 -24.61 -12.16
CA ALA A 426 -5.00 -25.52 -11.10
C ALA A 426 -6.21 -25.81 -10.20
N THR A 427 -6.27 -26.99 -9.61
CA THR A 427 -7.21 -27.28 -8.53
C THR A 427 -6.87 -26.43 -7.28
N PRO A 428 -7.82 -26.19 -6.35
CA PRO A 428 -7.52 -25.53 -5.08
C PRO A 428 -6.31 -26.11 -4.35
N ALA A 429 -6.19 -27.44 -4.29
CA ALA A 429 -5.08 -28.13 -3.63
C ALA A 429 -3.73 -27.93 -4.35
N GLU A 430 -3.71 -27.99 -5.68
CA GLU A 430 -2.50 -27.73 -6.47
C GLU A 430 -2.04 -26.27 -6.35
N ALA A 431 -2.97 -25.32 -6.46
CA ALA A 431 -2.69 -23.90 -6.29
C ALA A 431 -2.14 -23.60 -4.88
N ALA A 432 -2.74 -24.21 -3.85
CA ALA A 432 -2.30 -24.08 -2.46
C ALA A 432 -0.86 -24.65 -2.26
N ALA A 433 -0.57 -25.82 -2.80
CA ALA A 433 0.75 -26.42 -2.69
C ALA A 433 1.83 -25.55 -3.37
N GLN A 434 1.55 -25.05 -4.58
CA GLN A 434 2.44 -24.14 -5.31
C GLN A 434 2.67 -22.82 -4.55
N PHE A 435 1.62 -22.26 -3.97
CA PHE A 435 1.69 -21.03 -3.18
C PHE A 435 2.58 -21.21 -1.95
N VAL A 436 2.35 -22.24 -1.13
CA VAL A 436 3.12 -22.47 0.09
C VAL A 436 4.61 -22.71 -0.21
N GLU A 437 4.91 -23.44 -1.28
CA GLU A 437 6.31 -23.65 -1.71
C GLU A 437 6.98 -22.34 -2.15
N ALA A 438 6.28 -21.54 -2.96
CA ALA A 438 6.77 -20.21 -3.38
C ALA A 438 6.96 -19.27 -2.19
N CYS A 439 6.07 -19.30 -1.20
CA CYS A 439 6.18 -18.50 0.02
C CYS A 439 7.41 -18.87 0.84
N LYS A 440 7.69 -20.17 1.04
CA LYS A 440 8.90 -20.63 1.74
C LYS A 440 10.16 -20.11 1.05
N ALA A 441 10.21 -20.16 -0.28
CA ALA A 441 11.33 -19.60 -1.04
C ALA A 441 11.43 -18.07 -0.89
N ALA A 442 10.30 -17.37 -0.83
CA ALA A 442 10.27 -15.92 -0.71
C ALA A 442 10.78 -15.41 0.64
N ILE A 443 10.44 -16.09 1.74
CA ILE A 443 10.87 -15.69 3.10
C ILE A 443 12.31 -16.13 3.42
N ALA A 444 12.84 -17.16 2.75
CA ALA A 444 14.23 -17.62 2.88
C ALA A 444 15.24 -16.73 2.13
N SER A 445 14.80 -15.88 1.22
CA SER A 445 15.64 -15.02 0.37
C SER A 445 15.90 -13.65 1.01
#